data_c5b8df4d3331f78581d7ce4d00ecea98
#
_entry.id   c5b8df4d3331f78581d7ce4d00ecea98
#
_cell.length_a   1.000
_cell.length_b   1.000
_cell.length_c   1.000
_cell.angle_alpha   90.00
_cell.angle_beta   90.00
_cell.angle_gamma   90.00
#
_symmetry.space_group_name_H-M   'P 1'
#
loop_
_entity.id
_entity.type
_entity.pdbx_description
1 polymer ?
#
loop_
_entity_poly.entity_id
_entity_poly.type
_entity_poly.pdbx_seq_one_letter_code
_entity_poly.pdbx_strand_id
1 'polypeptide(L)' 'MRISDLMSPFSLEEGDVLDFEDDDYVVVDVNLAGRNYLITVTDMYLDTRILNVPDNSEVAVIVGYDELEI' A
#
# COMPACT_ATOMS: atom_id res chain seq x y z
N MET A 1 0.30 -11.63 13.10
CA MET A 1 0.52 -11.87 11.67
C MET A 1 -0.31 -10.89 10.84
N ARG A 2 0.29 -10.35 9.81
CA ARG A 2 -0.44 -9.40 8.95
C ARG A 2 -1.20 -10.17 7.89
N ILE A 3 -2.41 -9.75 7.65
CA ILE A 3 -3.26 -10.35 6.62
C ILE A 3 -3.37 -9.34 5.50
N SER A 4 -2.96 -9.71 4.31
CA SER A 4 -2.99 -8.80 3.17
C SER A 4 -3.84 -9.38 2.05
N ASP A 5 -4.37 -8.49 1.22
CA ASP A 5 -5.08 -8.82 0.01
C ASP A 5 -4.44 -8.08 -1.14
N LEU A 6 -4.47 -8.67 -2.31
CA LEU A 6 -3.98 -8.00 -3.50
C LEU A 6 -5.09 -7.15 -4.08
N MET A 7 -4.78 -5.91 -4.33
CA MET A 7 -5.75 -4.96 -4.86
C MET A 7 -5.15 -4.17 -5.99
N SER A 8 -6.01 -3.72 -6.89
CA SER A 8 -5.61 -2.81 -7.95
C SER A 8 -5.23 -1.47 -7.33
N PRO A 9 -4.20 -0.79 -7.82
CA PRO A 9 -3.85 0.54 -7.31
C PRO A 9 -5.03 1.51 -7.42
N PHE A 10 -5.94 1.26 -8.38
CA PHE A 10 -7.11 2.10 -8.56
C PHE A 10 -8.00 2.10 -7.31
N SER A 11 -7.98 1.01 -6.55
CA SER A 11 -8.83 0.87 -5.36
C SER A 11 -8.25 1.49 -4.11
N LEU A 12 -7.01 1.97 -4.15
CA LEU A 12 -6.35 2.48 -2.96
C LEU A 12 -6.92 3.82 -2.54
N GLU A 13 -6.97 4.02 -1.24
CA GLU A 13 -7.43 5.27 -0.66
C GLU A 13 -6.44 5.73 0.38
N GLU A 14 -6.50 7.01 0.69
CA GLU A 14 -5.70 7.58 1.73
C GLU A 14 -5.96 6.84 3.03
N GLY A 15 -4.92 6.45 3.71
CA GLY A 15 -5.05 5.73 4.96
C GLY A 15 -4.89 4.23 4.83
N ASP A 16 -4.94 3.69 3.60
CA ASP A 16 -4.69 2.26 3.41
C ASP A 16 -3.26 1.94 3.77
N VAL A 17 -3.00 0.74 4.24
CA VAL A 17 -1.67 0.31 4.62
C VAL A 17 -1.19 -0.73 3.64
N LEU A 18 -0.05 -0.48 3.02
CA LEU A 18 0.53 -1.40 2.05
C LEU A 18 1.64 -2.21 2.69
N ASP A 19 1.75 -3.47 2.26
CA ASP A 19 2.85 -4.32 2.65
C ASP A 19 3.83 -4.30 1.49
N PHE A 20 4.97 -3.68 1.68
CA PHE A 20 5.97 -3.54 0.63
C PHE A 20 7.33 -3.85 1.23
N GLU A 21 8.01 -4.84 0.70
CA GLU A 21 9.32 -5.25 1.18
C GLU A 21 9.31 -5.54 2.68
N ASP A 22 8.23 -6.20 3.13
CA ASP A 22 8.05 -6.61 4.52
C ASP A 22 7.88 -5.46 5.51
N ASP A 23 7.67 -4.25 4.99
CA ASP A 23 7.39 -3.09 5.83
C ASP A 23 6.01 -2.56 5.56
N ASP A 24 5.43 -1.90 6.53
CA ASP A 24 4.11 -1.29 6.40
C ASP A 24 4.27 0.15 5.98
N TYR A 25 3.52 0.55 4.97
CA TYR A 25 3.52 1.93 4.49
C TYR A 25 2.08 2.42 4.42
N VAL A 26 1.84 3.62 4.90
CA VAL A 26 0.50 4.21 4.86
C VAL A 26 0.38 5.07 3.61
N VAL A 27 -0.70 4.87 2.86
CA VAL A 27 -0.96 5.63 1.65
C VAL A 27 -1.38 7.04 2.02
N VAL A 28 -0.70 8.02 1.46
CA VAL A 28 -1.00 9.43 1.66
C VAL A 28 -1.71 10.00 0.45
N ASP A 29 -1.33 9.54 -0.74
CA ASP A 29 -1.91 10.09 -1.96
C ASP A 29 -1.74 9.08 -3.09
N VAL A 30 -2.65 9.10 -4.06
CA VAL A 30 -2.60 8.22 -5.21
C VAL A 30 -2.90 9.06 -6.45
N ASN A 31 -1.98 9.07 -7.39
CA ASN A 31 -2.15 9.81 -8.63
C ASN A 31 -1.94 8.91 -9.83
N LEU A 32 -2.72 9.10 -10.85
CA LEU A 32 -2.54 8.36 -12.09
C LEU A 32 -1.71 9.22 -13.04
N ALA A 33 -0.61 8.67 -13.51
CA ALA A 33 0.28 9.36 -14.46
C ALA A 33 0.49 8.43 -15.65
N GLY A 34 -0.23 8.66 -16.72
CA GLY A 34 -0.17 7.79 -17.89
C GLY A 34 -0.75 6.43 -17.55
N ARG A 35 0.05 5.39 -17.64
CA ARG A 35 -0.39 4.04 -17.33
C ARG A 35 0.13 3.56 -16.00
N ASN A 36 0.67 4.46 -15.19
CA ASN A 36 1.21 4.09 -13.90
C ASN A 36 0.54 4.89 -12.81
N TYR A 37 0.45 4.30 -11.64
CA TYR A 37 -0.02 5.01 -10.46
C TYR A 37 1.19 5.42 -9.65
N LEU A 38 1.22 6.68 -9.25
CA LEU A 38 2.24 7.19 -8.33
C LEU A 38 1.59 7.25 -6.97
N ILE A 39 2.03 6.36 -6.09
CA ILE A 39 1.43 6.21 -4.77
C ILE A 39 2.41 6.77 -3.76
N THR A 40 2.02 7.86 -3.13
CA THR A 40 2.83 8.48 -2.09
C THR A 40 2.52 7.77 -0.77
N VAL A 41 3.53 7.25 -0.14
CA VAL A 41 3.38 6.50 1.10
C VAL A 41 4.36 7.01 2.14
N THR A 42 4.06 6.74 3.40
CA THR A 42 4.96 7.09 4.49
C THR A 42 5.11 5.88 5.40
N ASP A 43 6.30 5.71 5.95
CA ASP A 43 6.57 4.59 6.86
C ASP A 43 6.40 5.03 8.31
N MET A 44 6.74 4.15 9.25
CA MET A 44 6.56 4.45 10.66
C MET A 44 7.50 5.53 11.16
N TYR A 45 8.52 5.85 10.38
CA TYR A 45 9.46 6.92 10.74
C TYR A 45 9.10 8.23 10.05
N LEU A 46 7.96 8.27 9.38
CA LEU A 46 7.45 9.41 8.64
C LEU A 46 8.31 9.78 7.41
N ASP A 47 9.07 8.81 6.93
CA ASP A 47 9.78 8.99 5.67
C ASP A 47 8.83 8.73 4.52
N THR A 48 8.80 9.66 3.60
CA THR A 48 7.88 9.59 2.46
C THR A 48 8.57 9.00 1.25
N ARG A 49 7.84 8.16 0.54
CA ARG A 49 8.31 7.57 -0.71
C ARG A 49 7.21 7.64 -1.73
N ILE A 50 7.61 7.57 -3.00
CA ILE A 50 6.65 7.47 -4.09
C ILE A 50 6.88 6.14 -4.77
N LEU A 51 5.85 5.31 -4.81
CA LEU A 51 5.90 4.01 -5.46
C LEU A 51 5.29 4.16 -6.84
N ASN A 52 5.98 3.66 -7.85
CA ASN A 52 5.50 3.71 -9.23
C ASN A 52 4.97 2.32 -9.58
N VAL A 53 3.67 2.20 -9.74
CA VAL A 53 3.02 0.91 -9.94
C VAL A 53 2.25 0.94 -11.25
N PRO A 54 2.52 0.01 -12.17
CA PRO A 54 1.75 -0.05 -13.43
C PRO A 54 0.27 -0.28 -13.13
N ASP A 55 -0.60 0.25 -13.96
CA ASP A 55 -2.04 0.18 -13.74
C ASP A 55 -2.59 -1.23 -13.84
N ASN A 56 -1.84 -2.16 -14.42
CA ASN A 56 -2.28 -3.54 -14.52
C ASN A 56 -1.63 -4.44 -13.47
N SER A 57 -0.95 -3.86 -12.50
CA SER A 57 -0.36 -4.61 -11.38
C SER A 57 -1.25 -4.51 -10.16
N GLU A 58 -0.96 -5.37 -9.19
CA GLU A 58 -1.68 -5.35 -7.91
C GLU A 58 -0.70 -5.04 -6.80
N VAL A 59 -1.22 -4.51 -5.71
CA VAL A 59 -0.42 -4.20 -4.53
C VAL A 59 -1.02 -4.94 -3.34
N ALA A 60 -0.18 -5.30 -2.40
CA ALA A 60 -0.64 -5.99 -1.19
C ALA A 60 -1.07 -4.95 -0.16
N VAL A 61 -2.33 -5.01 0.24
CA VAL A 61 -2.92 -4.09 1.20
C VAL A 61 -3.20 -4.86 2.48
N ILE A 62 -2.76 -4.32 3.60
CA ILE A 62 -3.02 -4.96 4.90
C ILE A 62 -4.47 -4.71 5.26
N VAL A 63 -5.24 -5.78 5.35
CA VAL A 63 -6.66 -5.67 5.67
C VAL A 63 -6.95 -6.07 7.11
N GLY A 64 -5.96 -6.59 7.83
CA GLY A 64 -6.15 -6.93 9.22
C GLY A 64 -4.93 -7.62 9.79
N TYR A 65 -5.00 -7.95 11.07
CA TYR A 65 -3.94 -8.67 11.75
C TYR A 65 -4.55 -9.88 12.44
N ASP A 66 -3.92 -11.02 12.25
CA ASP A 66 -4.39 -12.24 12.89
C ASP A 66 -3.70 -12.31 14.23
N GLU A 67 -4.49 -12.20 15.31
CA GLU A 67 -3.94 -12.22 16.61
C GLU A 67 -4.08 -13.56 17.15
N LEU A 68 -3.13 -14.33 17.04
CA LEU A 68 -3.21 -15.62 17.50
C LEU A 68 -3.12 -15.66 18.90
N GLU A 69 -3.96 -15.69 19.48
CA GLU A 69 -3.87 -15.67 20.68
C GLU A 69 -3.60 -16.73 21.27
N ILE A 70 -3.20 -17.00 21.75
CA ILE A 70 -2.87 -18.01 22.28
C ILE A 70 -3.10 -18.34 23.36
#